data_482bdc77463369ffcc60adb01702a520
#
_entry.id   482bdc77463369ffcc60adb01702a520
#
_cell.length_a   1.000
_cell.length_b   1.000
_cell.length_c   1.000
_cell.angle_alpha   90.00
_cell.angle_beta   90.00
_cell.angle_gamma   90.00
#
_symmetry.space_group_name_H-M   'P 1'
#
loop_
_entity.id
_entity.type
_entity.pdbx_description
1 polymer ?
#
loop_
_entity_poly.entity_id
_entity_poly.type
_entity_poly.pdbx_seq_one_letter_code
_entity_poly.pdbx_strand_id
1 'polypeptide(L)'
;MRKYLSSLLLLCATLTWQSCLHEDTNVFSTSAIDRIENAAQETQKTLESAPNGWLLRYYAGENYTGPAYSILMKFANGHATVASDYDPDKVTTAAYSIAKDQGVVLSFDSYNESIHQFSRVWEGSGARGIEGDYEFLVLSTSADTIRLRGKKWKNNMELVRVPEKTEWKSYLTSIYNLQEQLTTQFFALQLGKDTLAEATLNPQLRRLSFTLNNQTYDAPFTFAPNGINLLQPITLGGKSYASFNWEKSKKTFVNEELSLGLIIPKS
;
A
#
# COMPACT_ATOMS: atom_id res chain seq x y z
N MET A 1 -26.24 31.17 -62.35
CA MET A 1 -26.03 30.10 -61.35
C MET A 1 -24.55 29.77 -61.13
N ARG A 2 -23.67 29.62 -62.14
CA ARG A 2 -22.23 29.28 -61.97
C ARG A 2 -21.42 30.31 -61.17
N LYS A 3 -21.72 31.59 -61.23
CA LYS A 3 -21.01 32.68 -60.52
C LYS A 3 -21.28 32.72 -59.00
N TYR A 4 -22.47 32.28 -58.60
CA TYR A 4 -22.82 32.24 -57.15
C TYR A 4 -22.29 30.97 -56.47
N LEU A 5 -22.07 29.89 -57.25
CA LEU A 5 -21.51 28.66 -56.70
C LEU A 5 -20.03 28.83 -56.35
N SER A 6 -19.25 29.58 -57.18
CA SER A 6 -17.85 29.87 -56.89
C SER A 6 -17.65 30.82 -55.70
N SER A 7 -18.58 31.79 -55.52
CA SER A 7 -18.57 32.71 -54.36
C SER A 7 -18.93 31.99 -53.07
N LEU A 8 -19.87 31.01 -53.10
CA LEU A 8 -20.21 30.19 -51.96
C LEU A 8 -19.10 29.24 -51.56
N LEU A 9 -18.35 28.67 -52.51
CA LEU A 9 -17.20 27.81 -52.26
C LEU A 9 -16.05 28.60 -51.61
N LEU A 10 -15.82 29.86 -52.05
CA LEU A 10 -14.81 30.73 -51.47
C LEU A 10 -15.14 31.14 -50.02
N LEU A 11 -16.42 31.35 -49.71
CA LEU A 11 -16.88 31.70 -48.35
C LEU A 11 -16.75 30.51 -47.37
N CYS A 12 -17.00 29.29 -47.84
CA CYS A 12 -16.79 28.07 -47.04
C CYS A 12 -15.33 27.81 -46.75
N ALA A 13 -14.43 28.13 -47.66
CA ALA A 13 -12.98 27.91 -47.49
C ALA A 13 -12.36 28.84 -46.41
N THR A 14 -12.96 30.02 -46.18
CA THR A 14 -12.43 30.97 -45.18
C THR A 14 -12.91 30.65 -43.74
N LEU A 15 -13.95 29.82 -43.58
CA LEU A 15 -14.49 29.45 -42.26
C LEU A 15 -13.76 28.26 -41.61
N THR A 16 -12.91 27.54 -42.35
CA THR A 16 -12.19 26.37 -41.83
C THR A 16 -10.84 26.72 -41.17
N TRP A 17 -10.42 27.98 -41.17
CA TRP A 17 -9.15 28.40 -40.58
C TRP A 17 -9.26 28.95 -39.17
N GLN A 18 -10.42 28.97 -38.55
CA GLN A 18 -10.61 29.43 -37.17
C GLN A 18 -10.70 28.33 -36.13
N SER A 19 -10.41 27.06 -36.51
CA SER A 19 -10.59 25.93 -35.61
C SER A 19 -9.33 25.51 -34.83
N CYS A 20 -8.31 26.35 -34.72
CA CYS A 20 -7.09 26.02 -33.95
C CYS A 20 -6.52 27.17 -33.13
N LEU A 21 -7.36 28.00 -32.55
CA LEU A 21 -6.98 28.93 -31.48
C LEU A 21 -7.82 28.62 -30.25
N HIS A 22 -7.77 27.37 -29.77
CA HIS A 22 -8.06 27.13 -28.38
C HIS A 22 -6.81 27.55 -27.63
N GLU A 23 -6.80 28.76 -27.09
CA GLU A 23 -5.88 29.08 -26.00
C GLU A 23 -6.23 28.09 -24.89
N ASP A 24 -5.39 27.08 -24.71
CA ASP A 24 -5.35 26.29 -23.47
C ASP A 24 -5.13 27.31 -22.35
N THR A 25 -6.21 27.75 -21.75
CA THR A 25 -6.14 28.44 -20.47
C THR A 25 -5.53 27.44 -19.51
N ASN A 26 -4.21 27.51 -19.36
CA ASN A 26 -3.49 26.68 -18.39
C ASN A 26 -4.13 26.95 -17.04
N VAL A 27 -5.00 26.04 -16.59
CA VAL A 27 -5.61 26.07 -15.25
C VAL A 27 -4.53 26.07 -14.16
N PHE A 28 -3.31 25.68 -14.53
CA PHE A 28 -2.16 25.63 -13.66
C PHE A 28 -1.08 26.63 -14.14
N SER A 29 -0.45 27.32 -13.20
CA SER A 29 0.65 28.27 -13.47
C SER A 29 1.94 27.61 -14.01
N THR A 30 2.06 26.28 -13.93
CA THR A 30 3.22 25.49 -14.37
C THR A 30 2.79 24.40 -15.36
N SER A 31 3.67 24.05 -16.30
CA SER A 31 3.40 22.97 -17.26
C SER A 31 3.22 21.60 -16.56
N ALA A 32 2.54 20.66 -17.22
CA ALA A 32 2.40 19.31 -16.69
C ALA A 32 3.76 18.62 -16.50
N ILE A 33 4.72 18.88 -17.42
CA ILE A 33 6.08 18.36 -17.38
C ILE A 33 6.81 18.88 -16.14
N ASP A 34 6.76 20.20 -15.89
CA ASP A 34 7.45 20.79 -14.74
C ASP A 34 6.85 20.30 -13.41
N ARG A 35 5.54 20.08 -13.35
CA ARG A 35 4.89 19.51 -12.16
C ARG A 35 5.37 18.10 -11.87
N ILE A 36 5.48 17.25 -12.90
CA ILE A 36 5.99 15.86 -12.72
C ILE A 36 7.46 15.89 -12.32
N GLU A 37 8.28 16.77 -12.92
CA GLU A 37 9.70 16.95 -12.56
C GLU A 37 9.86 17.36 -11.10
N ASN A 38 9.15 18.40 -10.66
CA ASN A 38 9.20 18.89 -9.30
C ASN A 38 8.71 17.81 -8.30
N ALA A 39 7.64 17.08 -8.62
CA ALA A 39 7.13 16.02 -7.78
C ALA A 39 8.11 14.84 -7.69
N ALA A 40 8.82 14.51 -8.77
CA ALA A 40 9.84 13.46 -8.78
C ALA A 40 11.03 13.86 -7.89
N GLN A 41 11.53 15.08 -8.01
CA GLN A 41 12.62 15.61 -7.17
C GLN A 41 12.23 15.67 -5.70
N GLU A 42 11.01 16.14 -5.39
CA GLU A 42 10.48 16.17 -4.03
C GLU A 42 10.38 14.77 -3.45
N THR A 43 9.86 13.81 -4.22
CA THR A 43 9.75 12.41 -3.80
C THR A 43 11.12 11.82 -3.49
N GLN A 44 12.10 11.98 -4.38
CA GLN A 44 13.46 11.48 -4.16
C GLN A 44 14.08 12.09 -2.89
N LYS A 45 14.02 13.42 -2.77
CA LYS A 45 14.53 14.14 -1.59
C LYS A 45 13.85 13.65 -0.31
N THR A 46 12.55 13.42 -0.33
CA THR A 46 11.80 12.94 0.82
C THR A 46 12.17 11.50 1.18
N LEU A 47 12.26 10.60 0.20
CA LEU A 47 12.69 9.21 0.42
C LEU A 47 14.09 9.15 1.09
N GLU A 48 15.04 9.93 0.60
CA GLU A 48 16.41 9.96 1.12
C GLU A 48 16.55 10.72 2.45
N SER A 49 15.56 11.55 2.82
CA SER A 49 15.58 12.35 4.05
C SER A 49 15.32 11.56 5.32
N ALA A 50 14.88 10.30 5.23
CA ALA A 50 14.56 9.47 6.39
C ALA A 50 15.82 8.75 6.90
N PRO A 51 16.41 9.15 8.04
CA PRO A 51 17.66 8.60 8.51
C PRO A 51 17.57 7.11 8.83
N ASN A 52 16.42 6.64 9.29
CA ASN A 52 16.13 5.23 9.56
C ASN A 52 15.17 4.60 8.54
N GLY A 53 14.90 5.30 7.41
CA GLY A 53 14.10 4.79 6.30
C GLY A 53 12.59 4.80 6.55
N TRP A 54 11.91 3.90 5.88
CA TRP A 54 10.46 3.85 5.73
C TRP A 54 9.94 2.44 5.98
N LEU A 55 8.74 2.35 6.53
CA LEU A 55 7.95 1.12 6.61
C LEU A 55 6.92 1.14 5.47
N LEU A 56 7.06 0.24 4.51
CA LEU A 56 6.03 -0.04 3.50
C LEU A 56 5.03 -1.05 4.07
N ARG A 57 3.77 -0.65 4.16
CA ARG A 57 2.65 -1.56 4.35
C ARG A 57 2.27 -2.11 2.99
N TYR A 58 2.77 -3.29 2.70
CA TYR A 58 2.68 -3.91 1.38
C TYR A 58 1.49 -4.85 1.30
N TYR A 59 0.71 -4.74 0.22
CA TYR A 59 -0.48 -5.56 -0.01
C TYR A 59 -0.40 -6.18 -1.40
N ALA A 60 -0.36 -7.53 -1.45
CA ALA A 60 -0.36 -8.29 -2.69
C ALA A 60 -1.77 -8.70 -3.11
N GLY A 61 -1.86 -9.26 -4.32
CA GLY A 61 -3.11 -9.77 -4.89
C GLY A 61 -4.01 -8.69 -5.47
N GLU A 62 -4.59 -8.94 -6.63
CA GLU A 62 -5.56 -8.03 -7.23
C GLU A 62 -6.71 -7.76 -6.24
N ASN A 63 -7.06 -6.47 -6.04
CA ASN A 63 -8.04 -6.06 -5.04
C ASN A 63 -7.75 -6.55 -3.61
N TYR A 64 -6.46 -6.58 -3.23
CA TYR A 64 -6.00 -6.98 -1.89
C TYR A 64 -6.33 -8.44 -1.51
N THR A 65 -6.44 -9.33 -2.49
CA THR A 65 -6.78 -10.76 -2.24
C THR A 65 -5.60 -11.59 -1.73
N GLY A 66 -4.38 -11.12 -1.92
CA GLY A 66 -3.16 -11.76 -1.46
C GLY A 66 -2.78 -11.38 -0.03
N PRO A 67 -1.66 -11.93 0.47
CA PRO A 67 -1.13 -11.59 1.79
C PRO A 67 -0.55 -10.17 1.82
N ALA A 68 -0.40 -9.65 3.04
CA ALA A 68 0.20 -8.34 3.31
C ALA A 68 1.52 -8.48 4.09
N TYR A 69 2.46 -7.54 3.90
CA TYR A 69 3.79 -7.60 4.51
C TYR A 69 4.22 -6.24 5.07
N SER A 70 5.02 -6.26 6.12
CA SER A 70 5.72 -5.09 6.66
C SER A 70 7.15 -5.09 6.13
N ILE A 71 7.47 -4.15 5.23
CA ILE A 71 8.77 -4.08 4.56
C ILE A 71 9.47 -2.78 4.96
N LEU A 72 10.64 -2.88 5.56
CA LEU A 72 11.48 -1.74 5.89
C LEU A 72 12.41 -1.41 4.72
N MET A 73 12.50 -0.13 4.36
CA MET A 73 13.25 0.37 3.21
C MET A 73 14.03 1.63 3.57
N LYS A 74 15.30 1.71 3.17
CA LYS A 74 16.10 2.93 3.28
C LYS A 74 16.71 3.26 1.93
N PHE A 75 16.55 4.50 1.51
CA PHE A 75 16.97 5.00 0.21
C PHE A 75 18.20 5.91 0.37
N ALA A 76 19.24 5.65 -0.38
CA ALA A 76 20.44 6.47 -0.43
C ALA A 76 21.25 6.22 -1.71
N ASN A 77 21.74 7.27 -2.34
CA ASN A 77 22.66 7.20 -3.48
C ASN A 77 22.20 6.27 -4.62
N GLY A 78 20.91 6.32 -4.96
CA GLY A 78 20.32 5.49 -6.03
C GLY A 78 20.14 4.02 -5.64
N HIS A 79 20.29 3.66 -4.37
CA HIS A 79 20.08 2.30 -3.87
C HIS A 79 19.05 2.28 -2.75
N ALA A 80 18.27 1.21 -2.72
CA ALA A 80 17.34 0.90 -1.65
C ALA A 80 17.85 -0.34 -0.89
N THR A 81 18.06 -0.18 0.41
CA THR A 81 18.27 -1.30 1.34
C THR A 81 16.91 -1.74 1.85
N VAL A 82 16.60 -3.04 1.76
CA VAL A 82 15.26 -3.60 2.03
C VAL A 82 15.36 -4.81 2.94
N ALA A 83 14.48 -4.88 3.93
CA ALA A 83 14.25 -6.03 4.79
C ALA A 83 12.75 -6.23 5.00
N SER A 84 12.27 -7.46 5.17
CA SER A 84 10.85 -7.76 5.30
C SER A 84 10.58 -8.72 6.46
N ASP A 85 9.34 -8.69 6.95
CA ASP A 85 8.88 -9.63 7.97
C ASP A 85 8.63 -11.06 7.41
N TYR A 86 8.73 -11.24 6.10
CA TYR A 86 8.75 -12.56 5.48
C TYR A 86 10.03 -13.34 5.82
N ASP A 87 11.18 -12.65 5.81
CA ASP A 87 12.49 -13.19 6.20
C ASP A 87 13.26 -12.11 6.97
N PRO A 88 13.10 -12.06 8.31
CA PRO A 88 13.70 -11.01 9.13
C PRO A 88 15.24 -11.03 9.16
N ASP A 89 15.86 -12.17 8.77
CA ASP A 89 17.31 -12.33 8.75
C ASP A 89 17.95 -11.77 7.49
N LYS A 90 17.13 -11.51 6.46
CA LYS A 90 17.60 -11.11 5.15
C LYS A 90 17.50 -9.61 4.95
N VAL A 91 18.63 -8.99 4.67
CA VAL A 91 18.72 -7.59 4.22
C VAL A 91 19.32 -7.60 2.82
N THR A 92 18.64 -6.94 1.89
CA THR A 92 19.06 -6.87 0.49
C THR A 92 19.21 -5.42 0.05
N THR A 93 20.06 -5.17 -0.96
CA THR A 93 20.25 -3.83 -1.53
C THR A 93 20.15 -3.93 -3.04
N ALA A 94 19.41 -3.02 -3.66
CA ALA A 94 19.20 -2.96 -5.10
C ALA A 94 19.12 -1.51 -5.58
N ALA A 95 19.41 -1.29 -6.86
CA ALA A 95 19.20 0.01 -7.49
C ALA A 95 17.69 0.33 -7.54
N TYR A 96 17.37 1.59 -7.31
CA TYR A 96 16.03 2.14 -7.50
C TYR A 96 16.10 3.44 -8.31
N SER A 97 15.01 3.80 -8.93
CA SER A 97 14.84 5.10 -9.58
C SER A 97 13.49 5.72 -9.29
N ILE A 98 13.45 7.04 -9.46
CA ILE A 98 12.21 7.81 -9.54
C ILE A 98 11.99 8.14 -11.02
N ALA A 99 11.23 7.29 -11.67
CA ALA A 99 10.91 7.44 -13.09
C ALA A 99 9.75 8.44 -13.30
N LYS A 100 9.75 9.06 -14.47
CA LYS A 100 8.71 9.97 -14.94
C LYS A 100 8.00 9.29 -16.11
N ASP A 101 6.87 8.67 -15.83
CA ASP A 101 6.00 8.03 -16.82
C ASP A 101 4.67 8.81 -16.86
N GLN A 102 3.52 8.19 -16.72
CA GLN A 102 2.22 8.87 -16.56
C GLN A 102 2.04 9.47 -15.14
N GLY A 103 3.13 9.91 -14.53
CA GLY A 103 3.27 10.41 -13.18
C GLY A 103 4.64 10.07 -12.63
N VAL A 104 4.81 10.23 -11.31
CA VAL A 104 6.02 9.82 -10.60
C VAL A 104 5.94 8.34 -10.24
N VAL A 105 6.95 7.56 -10.58
CA VAL A 105 7.02 6.12 -10.33
C VAL A 105 8.28 5.80 -9.53
N LEU A 106 8.11 5.20 -8.35
CA LEU A 106 9.19 4.53 -7.63
C LEU A 106 9.37 3.13 -8.22
N SER A 107 10.54 2.84 -8.79
CA SER A 107 10.89 1.58 -9.42
C SER A 107 12.10 0.94 -8.76
N PHE A 108 12.07 -0.38 -8.57
CA PHE A 108 13.22 -1.18 -8.19
C PHE A 108 13.86 -1.75 -9.46
N ASP A 109 14.94 -1.12 -9.94
CA ASP A 109 15.50 -1.33 -11.28
C ASP A 109 16.37 -2.59 -11.38
N SER A 110 16.92 -3.06 -10.27
CA SER A 110 17.64 -4.32 -10.22
C SER A 110 16.94 -5.31 -9.30
N TYR A 111 17.15 -6.61 -9.54
CA TYR A 111 16.51 -7.65 -8.74
C TYR A 111 16.86 -7.51 -7.27
N ASN A 112 15.81 -7.37 -6.47
CA ASN A 112 15.86 -7.35 -5.01
C ASN A 112 14.94 -8.45 -4.49
N GLU A 113 15.49 -9.48 -3.86
CA GLU A 113 14.69 -10.62 -3.43
C GLU A 113 13.62 -10.24 -2.40
N SER A 114 13.92 -9.30 -1.50
CA SER A 114 12.97 -8.86 -0.45
C SER A 114 11.75 -8.13 -0.98
N ILE A 115 11.72 -7.73 -2.25
CA ILE A 115 10.55 -7.11 -2.91
C ILE A 115 10.07 -7.90 -4.13
N HIS A 116 10.98 -8.36 -5.01
CA HIS A 116 10.61 -9.06 -6.24
C HIS A 116 10.04 -10.46 -6.00
N GLN A 117 10.35 -11.10 -4.86
CA GLN A 117 9.77 -12.40 -4.52
C GLN A 117 8.24 -12.38 -4.55
N PHE A 118 7.60 -11.27 -4.21
CA PHE A 118 6.15 -11.14 -4.20
C PHE A 118 5.54 -11.03 -5.61
N SER A 119 6.36 -10.73 -6.63
CA SER A 119 5.94 -10.69 -8.03
C SER A 119 6.24 -11.99 -8.80
N ARG A 120 6.93 -12.94 -8.18
CA ARG A 120 7.33 -14.19 -8.83
C ARG A 120 6.21 -15.21 -8.85
N VAL A 121 6.23 -16.04 -9.91
CA VAL A 121 5.46 -17.27 -9.97
C VAL A 121 6.38 -18.41 -9.56
N TRP A 122 5.95 -19.25 -8.63
CA TRP A 122 6.65 -20.46 -8.20
C TRP A 122 5.68 -21.65 -8.18
N GLU A 123 6.21 -22.85 -8.10
CA GLU A 123 5.40 -24.07 -8.01
C GLU A 123 4.42 -24.00 -6.83
N GLY A 124 3.15 -24.21 -7.10
CA GLY A 124 2.07 -24.12 -6.10
C GLY A 124 1.45 -22.72 -5.91
N SER A 125 2.05 -21.65 -6.46
CA SER A 125 1.51 -20.29 -6.34
C SER A 125 0.41 -19.96 -7.36
N GLY A 126 0.09 -20.88 -8.28
CA GLY A 126 -0.77 -20.61 -9.44
C GLY A 126 -0.06 -19.82 -10.53
N ALA A 127 -0.74 -19.59 -11.65
CA ALA A 127 -0.16 -18.95 -12.84
C ALA A 127 0.25 -17.46 -12.64
N ARG A 128 -0.24 -16.82 -11.60
CA ARG A 128 -0.04 -15.38 -11.33
C ARG A 128 0.81 -15.11 -10.08
N GLY A 129 1.22 -16.14 -9.33
CA GLY A 129 1.90 -15.99 -8.05
C GLY A 129 0.98 -15.33 -7.01
N ILE A 130 1.55 -14.53 -6.10
CA ILE A 130 0.75 -13.76 -5.15
C ILE A 130 0.44 -12.33 -5.63
N GLU A 131 0.81 -12.02 -6.88
CA GLU A 131 0.45 -10.77 -7.55
C GLU A 131 1.00 -9.51 -6.85
N GLY A 132 2.29 -9.53 -6.56
CA GLY A 132 2.98 -8.39 -5.97
C GLY A 132 3.49 -7.39 -6.98
N ASP A 133 3.61 -6.13 -6.57
CA ASP A 133 4.20 -5.02 -7.34
C ASP A 133 5.64 -4.73 -6.86
N TYR A 134 6.49 -4.27 -7.76
CA TYR A 134 7.81 -3.70 -7.49
C TYR A 134 8.03 -2.35 -8.18
N GLU A 135 7.00 -1.85 -8.85
CA GLU A 135 6.89 -0.50 -9.37
C GLU A 135 5.64 0.16 -8.79
N PHE A 136 5.77 1.39 -8.32
CA PHE A 136 4.71 2.07 -7.59
C PHE A 136 4.52 3.49 -8.10
N LEU A 137 3.30 3.83 -8.51
CA LEU A 137 2.89 5.21 -8.74
C LEU A 137 2.90 5.96 -7.40
N VAL A 138 3.55 7.11 -7.35
CA VAL A 138 3.52 8.01 -6.19
C VAL A 138 2.29 8.88 -6.30
N LEU A 139 1.35 8.72 -5.37
CA LEU A 139 0.09 9.47 -5.36
C LEU A 139 0.22 10.78 -4.59
N SER A 140 0.99 10.77 -3.50
CA SER A 140 1.31 11.97 -2.72
C SER A 140 2.55 11.76 -1.87
N THR A 141 3.25 12.85 -1.60
CA THR A 141 4.45 12.91 -0.77
C THR A 141 4.25 13.91 0.35
N SER A 142 4.58 13.51 1.59
CA SER A 142 4.67 14.37 2.77
C SER A 142 5.88 13.98 3.60
N ALA A 143 6.21 14.78 4.62
CA ALA A 143 7.40 14.52 5.44
C ALA A 143 7.44 13.13 6.08
N ASP A 144 6.28 12.59 6.48
CA ASP A 144 6.19 11.35 7.25
C ASP A 144 5.42 10.21 6.56
N THR A 145 4.81 10.50 5.40
CA THR A 145 4.01 9.51 4.66
C THR A 145 4.11 9.75 3.15
N ILE A 146 4.38 8.69 2.41
CA ILE A 146 4.29 8.67 0.95
C ILE A 146 3.24 7.65 0.57
N ARG A 147 2.19 8.11 -0.15
CA ARG A 147 1.15 7.21 -0.65
C ARG A 147 1.52 6.69 -2.02
N LEU A 148 1.41 5.39 -2.15
CA LEU A 148 1.79 4.65 -3.34
C LEU A 148 0.60 3.87 -3.90
N ARG A 149 0.69 3.54 -5.17
CA ARG A 149 -0.21 2.60 -5.84
C ARG A 149 0.59 1.65 -6.71
N GLY A 150 0.42 0.36 -6.51
CA GLY A 150 1.06 -0.64 -7.35
C GLY A 150 0.78 -0.40 -8.84
N LYS A 151 1.80 -0.43 -9.68
CA LYS A 151 1.66 -0.09 -11.10
C LYS A 151 0.88 -1.16 -11.85
N LYS A 152 1.05 -2.43 -11.51
CA LYS A 152 0.38 -3.57 -12.15
C LYS A 152 -0.96 -3.90 -11.48
N TRP A 153 -0.96 -4.18 -10.19
CA TRP A 153 -2.11 -4.70 -9.46
C TRP A 153 -2.99 -3.63 -8.82
N LYS A 154 -2.57 -2.37 -8.86
CA LYS A 154 -3.35 -1.18 -8.49
C LYS A 154 -3.72 -1.07 -7.00
N ASN A 155 -3.13 -1.87 -6.13
CA ASN A 155 -3.34 -1.75 -4.69
C ASN A 155 -2.71 -0.46 -4.15
N ASN A 156 -3.44 0.25 -3.31
CA ASN A 156 -2.90 1.40 -2.59
C ASN A 156 -2.07 0.93 -1.40
N MET A 157 -0.96 1.59 -1.16
CA MET A 157 0.03 1.28 -0.13
C MET A 157 0.56 2.56 0.49
N GLU A 158 1.23 2.45 1.62
CA GLU A 158 1.84 3.60 2.29
C GLU A 158 3.27 3.27 2.73
N LEU A 159 4.18 4.21 2.46
CA LEU A 159 5.45 4.32 3.16
C LEU A 159 5.25 5.26 4.35
N VAL A 160 5.54 4.78 5.55
CA VAL A 160 5.48 5.56 6.78
C VAL A 160 6.90 5.71 7.31
N ARG A 161 7.30 6.93 7.69
CA ARG A 161 8.64 7.21 8.22
C ARG A 161 8.90 6.38 9.48
N VAL A 162 10.04 5.68 9.50
CA VAL A 162 10.45 4.89 10.66
C VAL A 162 11.14 5.78 11.70
N PRO A 163 10.74 5.72 12.98
CA PRO A 163 11.43 6.45 14.03
C PRO A 163 12.92 6.11 14.11
N GLU A 164 13.78 7.10 14.35
CA GLU A 164 15.24 6.93 14.30
C GLU A 164 15.78 5.84 15.23
N LYS A 165 15.13 5.64 16.38
CA LYS A 165 15.55 4.64 17.40
C LYS A 165 15.05 3.24 17.11
N THR A 166 14.31 3.01 16.03
CA THR A 166 13.80 1.68 15.68
C THR A 166 14.93 0.82 15.13
N GLU A 167 15.21 -0.28 15.77
CA GLU A 167 16.16 -1.27 15.30
C GLU A 167 15.43 -2.28 14.38
N TRP A 168 15.81 -2.33 13.11
CA TRP A 168 15.09 -3.06 12.05
C TRP A 168 14.97 -4.56 12.32
N LYS A 169 16.08 -5.18 12.71
CA LYS A 169 16.12 -6.62 13.00
C LYS A 169 15.15 -6.97 14.13
N SER A 170 15.20 -6.22 15.22
CA SER A 170 14.34 -6.43 16.39
C SER A 170 12.88 -6.19 16.03
N TYR A 171 12.60 -5.15 15.22
CA TYR A 171 11.25 -4.82 14.73
C TYR A 171 10.65 -6.00 13.95
N LEU A 172 11.36 -6.49 12.93
CA LEU A 172 10.90 -7.58 12.06
C LEU A 172 10.85 -8.93 12.78
N THR A 173 11.84 -9.22 13.66
CA THR A 173 11.83 -10.44 14.48
C THR A 173 10.64 -10.46 15.45
N SER A 174 10.26 -9.32 15.99
CA SER A 174 9.05 -9.24 16.85
C SER A 174 7.78 -9.56 16.09
N ILE A 175 7.66 -9.09 14.84
CA ILE A 175 6.56 -9.43 13.93
C ILE A 175 6.54 -10.94 13.63
N TYR A 176 7.69 -11.49 13.24
CA TYR A 176 7.83 -12.91 12.94
C TYR A 176 7.42 -13.78 14.15
N ASN A 177 7.92 -13.45 15.34
CA ASN A 177 7.59 -14.16 16.56
C ASN A 177 6.10 -14.06 16.95
N LEU A 178 5.44 -12.93 16.65
CA LEU A 178 4.00 -12.81 16.86
C LEU A 178 3.23 -13.69 15.87
N GLN A 179 3.60 -13.68 14.61
CA GLN A 179 2.97 -14.52 13.57
C GLN A 179 3.11 -16.01 13.90
N GLU A 180 4.29 -16.48 14.33
CA GLU A 180 4.54 -17.88 14.69
C GLU A 180 3.73 -18.36 15.91
N GLN A 181 3.29 -17.44 16.77
CA GLN A 181 2.43 -17.76 17.91
C GLN A 181 0.95 -17.94 17.51
N LEU A 182 0.61 -17.55 16.28
CA LEU A 182 -0.75 -17.55 15.77
C LEU A 182 -0.90 -18.61 14.66
N THR A 183 -1.94 -19.41 14.78
CA THR A 183 -2.46 -20.24 13.68
C THR A 183 -3.77 -19.61 13.19
N THR A 184 -4.39 -20.15 12.15
CA THR A 184 -5.76 -19.74 11.81
C THR A 184 -6.69 -20.07 12.99
N GLN A 185 -7.28 -19.03 13.57
CA GLN A 185 -7.99 -19.12 14.83
C GLN A 185 -9.28 -18.31 14.81
N PHE A 186 -10.20 -18.72 15.69
CA PHE A 186 -11.44 -18.03 15.92
C PHE A 186 -11.30 -17.10 17.11
N PHE A 187 -11.81 -15.88 16.96
CA PHE A 187 -11.80 -14.84 17.98
C PHE A 187 -13.22 -14.35 18.22
N ALA A 188 -13.55 -14.03 19.46
CA ALA A 188 -14.74 -13.25 19.77
C ALA A 188 -14.44 -11.76 19.53
N LEU A 189 -15.11 -11.13 18.56
CA LEU A 189 -15.12 -9.67 18.43
C LEU A 189 -16.03 -9.10 19.50
N GLN A 190 -15.47 -8.31 20.42
CA GLN A 190 -16.17 -7.78 21.59
C GLN A 190 -16.05 -6.27 21.69
N LEU A 191 -17.14 -5.60 22.06
CA LEU A 191 -17.15 -4.19 22.42
C LEU A 191 -17.46 -4.10 23.92
N GLY A 192 -16.48 -3.72 24.71
CA GLY A 192 -16.56 -3.81 26.16
C GLY A 192 -16.78 -5.26 26.61
N LYS A 193 -17.97 -5.57 27.15
CA LYS A 193 -18.34 -6.92 27.61
C LYS A 193 -19.22 -7.68 26.61
N ASP A 194 -19.70 -7.01 25.56
CA ASP A 194 -20.66 -7.57 24.63
C ASP A 194 -19.94 -8.23 23.46
N THR A 195 -20.20 -9.53 23.24
CA THR A 195 -19.73 -10.25 22.07
C THR A 195 -20.63 -9.89 20.87
N LEU A 196 -20.00 -9.31 19.83
CA LEU A 196 -20.69 -8.84 18.64
C LEU A 196 -20.73 -9.89 17.54
N ALA A 197 -19.63 -10.61 17.34
CA ALA A 197 -19.48 -11.61 16.30
C ALA A 197 -18.34 -12.59 16.62
N GLU A 198 -18.34 -13.71 15.92
CA GLU A 198 -17.17 -14.57 15.79
C GLU A 198 -16.35 -14.09 14.58
N ALA A 199 -15.05 -13.94 14.76
CA ALA A 199 -14.11 -13.50 13.74
C ALA A 199 -13.07 -14.59 13.47
N THR A 200 -12.65 -14.72 12.22
CA THR A 200 -11.53 -15.57 11.81
C THR A 200 -10.31 -14.69 11.52
N LEU A 201 -9.20 -14.98 12.19
CA LEU A 201 -7.90 -14.40 11.87
C LEU A 201 -7.02 -15.48 11.24
N ASN A 202 -6.62 -15.25 9.99
CA ASN A 202 -5.69 -16.09 9.26
C ASN A 202 -4.31 -15.40 9.21
N PRO A 203 -3.31 -15.84 9.96
CA PRO A 203 -2.02 -15.18 10.02
C PRO A 203 -1.15 -15.41 8.77
N GLN A 204 -1.37 -16.49 8.01
CA GLN A 204 -0.63 -16.78 6.77
C GLN A 204 -1.11 -15.91 5.62
N LEU A 205 -2.43 -15.78 5.45
CA LEU A 205 -3.04 -14.89 4.46
C LEU A 205 -3.14 -13.46 4.98
N ARG A 206 -2.89 -13.25 6.29
CA ARG A 206 -2.98 -11.95 6.97
C ARG A 206 -4.33 -11.26 6.71
N ARG A 207 -5.39 -12.03 7.00
CA ARG A 207 -6.78 -11.59 6.82
C ARG A 207 -7.56 -11.74 8.11
N LEU A 208 -8.36 -10.73 8.39
CA LEU A 208 -9.37 -10.73 9.45
C LEU A 208 -10.74 -10.68 8.79
N SER A 209 -11.60 -11.67 9.10
CA SER A 209 -12.95 -11.74 8.55
C SER A 209 -13.99 -12.05 9.64
N PHE A 210 -15.16 -11.42 9.54
CA PHE A 210 -16.33 -11.68 10.38
C PHE A 210 -17.60 -11.17 9.68
N THR A 211 -18.76 -11.58 10.17
CA THR A 211 -20.06 -11.05 9.74
C THR A 211 -20.76 -10.38 10.90
N LEU A 212 -21.17 -9.14 10.73
CA LEU A 212 -21.91 -8.36 11.72
C LEU A 212 -23.09 -7.67 11.02
N ASN A 213 -24.30 -7.79 11.57
CA ASN A 213 -25.52 -7.21 11.01
C ASN A 213 -25.73 -7.54 9.50
N ASN A 214 -25.51 -8.79 9.11
CA ASN A 214 -25.55 -9.28 7.70
C ASN A 214 -24.56 -8.61 6.76
N GLN A 215 -23.58 -7.88 7.26
CA GLN A 215 -22.48 -7.32 6.48
C GLN A 215 -21.20 -8.11 6.77
N THR A 216 -20.55 -8.59 5.71
CA THR A 216 -19.27 -9.28 5.83
C THR A 216 -18.15 -8.26 5.81
N TYR A 217 -17.30 -8.31 6.83
CA TYR A 217 -16.02 -7.66 6.89
C TYR A 217 -14.95 -8.70 6.52
N ASP A 218 -14.10 -8.38 5.57
CA ASP A 218 -12.98 -9.23 5.16
C ASP A 218 -11.84 -8.32 4.68
N ALA A 219 -10.87 -8.05 5.54
CA ALA A 219 -9.80 -7.13 5.26
C ALA A 219 -8.41 -7.72 5.52
N PRO A 220 -7.43 -7.41 4.65
CA PRO A 220 -6.04 -7.71 4.94
C PRO A 220 -5.53 -6.82 6.07
N PHE A 221 -4.50 -7.33 6.77
CA PHE A 221 -3.75 -6.59 7.77
C PHE A 221 -2.25 -6.80 7.60
N THR A 222 -1.44 -5.85 8.04
CA THR A 222 -0.01 -6.05 8.26
C THR A 222 0.24 -6.29 9.74
N PHE A 223 1.22 -7.15 10.05
CA PHE A 223 1.70 -7.26 11.42
C PHE A 223 2.51 -6.03 11.83
N ALA A 224 2.46 -5.71 13.10
CA ALA A 224 3.33 -4.78 13.79
C ALA A 224 4.03 -5.53 14.94
N PRO A 225 5.12 -5.01 15.53
CA PRO A 225 5.84 -5.70 16.62
C PRO A 225 4.96 -6.13 17.79
N ASN A 226 3.89 -5.39 18.04
CA ASN A 226 2.98 -5.62 19.16
C ASN A 226 1.54 -5.92 18.73
N GLY A 227 1.28 -6.24 17.46
CA GLY A 227 -0.09 -6.47 17.02
C GLY A 227 -0.30 -6.44 15.52
N ILE A 228 -1.43 -5.91 15.09
CA ILE A 228 -1.85 -5.83 13.68
C ILE A 228 -2.34 -4.43 13.30
N ASN A 229 -2.15 -4.07 12.02
CA ASN A 229 -2.72 -2.86 11.41
C ASN A 229 -3.64 -3.30 10.26
N LEU A 230 -4.92 -2.94 10.34
CA LEU A 230 -5.91 -3.26 9.32
C LEU A 230 -5.78 -2.30 8.12
N LEU A 231 -5.94 -2.81 6.89
CA LEU A 231 -6.07 -1.97 5.70
C LEU A 231 -7.37 -1.13 5.77
N GLN A 232 -8.46 -1.77 6.16
CA GLN A 232 -9.76 -1.11 6.35
C GLN A 232 -10.08 -1.11 7.84
N PRO A 233 -10.27 0.05 8.47
CA PRO A 233 -10.67 0.12 9.87
C PRO A 233 -12.03 -0.53 10.12
N ILE A 234 -12.20 -1.13 11.28
CA ILE A 234 -13.53 -1.52 11.77
C ILE A 234 -14.20 -0.26 12.33
N THR A 235 -15.39 0.08 11.85
CA THR A 235 -16.15 1.24 12.32
C THR A 235 -17.38 0.77 13.08
N LEU A 236 -17.44 1.13 14.36
CA LEU A 236 -18.54 0.78 15.27
C LEU A 236 -18.89 1.99 16.13
N GLY A 237 -20.20 2.32 16.23
CA GLY A 237 -20.67 3.42 17.06
C GLY A 237 -20.05 4.79 16.71
N GLY A 238 -19.64 5.01 15.45
CA GLY A 238 -18.97 6.24 15.01
C GLY A 238 -17.47 6.30 15.32
N LYS A 239 -16.89 5.29 15.99
CA LYS A 239 -15.46 5.14 16.23
C LYS A 239 -14.83 4.23 15.17
N SER A 240 -13.55 4.48 14.85
CA SER A 240 -12.80 3.76 13.83
C SER A 240 -11.56 3.11 14.43
N TYR A 241 -11.44 1.81 14.29
CA TYR A 241 -10.39 0.97 14.87
C TYR A 241 -9.50 0.42 13.77
N ALA A 242 -8.32 1.03 13.57
CA ALA A 242 -7.40 0.69 12.49
C ALA A 242 -6.26 -0.25 12.92
N SER A 243 -5.98 -0.37 14.21
CA SER A 243 -4.89 -1.20 14.73
C SER A 243 -5.30 -1.89 16.02
N PHE A 244 -4.65 -3.01 16.32
CA PHE A 244 -4.89 -3.75 17.56
C PHE A 244 -3.56 -4.20 18.17
N ASN A 245 -3.39 -4.00 19.47
CA ASN A 245 -2.24 -4.49 20.21
C ASN A 245 -2.49 -5.90 20.76
N TRP A 246 -1.49 -6.76 20.70
CA TRP A 246 -1.58 -8.13 21.21
C TRP A 246 -1.25 -8.17 22.72
N GLU A 247 -2.22 -8.55 23.52
CA GLU A 247 -2.03 -8.86 24.94
C GLU A 247 -1.80 -10.36 25.13
N LYS A 248 -0.54 -10.76 25.16
CA LYS A 248 -0.12 -12.18 25.19
C LYS A 248 -0.73 -12.96 26.36
N SER A 249 -0.80 -12.37 27.55
CA SER A 249 -1.35 -13.02 28.76
C SER A 249 -2.84 -13.34 28.65
N LYS A 250 -3.58 -12.51 27.92
CA LYS A 250 -5.02 -12.68 27.69
C LYS A 250 -5.32 -13.38 26.36
N LYS A 251 -4.33 -13.54 25.50
CA LYS A 251 -4.51 -14.00 24.11
C LYS A 251 -5.57 -13.18 23.35
N THR A 252 -5.45 -11.86 23.44
CA THR A 252 -6.46 -10.92 22.93
C THR A 252 -5.79 -9.78 22.19
N PHE A 253 -6.30 -9.44 21.00
CA PHE A 253 -5.98 -8.19 20.33
C PHE A 253 -6.89 -7.08 20.84
N VAL A 254 -6.34 -5.95 21.23
CA VAL A 254 -7.09 -4.86 21.91
C VAL A 254 -6.81 -3.52 21.24
N ASN A 255 -7.87 -2.76 21.03
CA ASN A 255 -7.83 -1.33 20.72
C ASN A 255 -8.95 -0.64 21.51
N GLU A 256 -8.59 0.10 22.56
CA GLU A 256 -9.54 0.72 23.50
C GLU A 256 -10.56 -0.32 24.03
N GLU A 257 -11.84 -0.11 23.71
CA GLU A 257 -12.95 -0.97 24.14
C GLU A 257 -13.27 -2.11 23.16
N LEU A 258 -12.71 -2.07 21.92
CA LEU A 258 -12.86 -3.14 20.93
C LEU A 258 -11.75 -4.17 21.09
N SER A 259 -12.12 -5.44 21.16
CA SER A 259 -11.16 -6.53 21.30
C SER A 259 -11.52 -7.75 20.46
N LEU A 260 -10.49 -8.53 20.14
CA LEU A 260 -10.57 -9.84 19.52
C LEU A 260 -9.96 -10.84 20.49
N GLY A 261 -10.80 -11.43 21.32
CA GLY A 261 -10.40 -12.44 22.31
C GLY A 261 -10.40 -13.84 21.69
N LEU A 262 -9.30 -14.58 21.86
CA LEU A 262 -9.18 -15.94 21.33
C LEU A 262 -10.25 -16.88 21.91
N ILE A 263 -11.02 -17.53 21.03
CA ILE A 263 -11.97 -18.56 21.41
C ILE A 263 -11.19 -19.88 21.57
N ILE A 264 -11.10 -20.37 22.80
CA ILE A 264 -10.53 -21.68 23.09
C ILE A 264 -11.69 -22.69 23.02
N PRO A 265 -11.65 -23.67 22.11
CA PRO A 265 -12.67 -24.72 22.09
C PRO A 265 -12.70 -25.41 23.46
N LYS A 266 -13.88 -25.58 24.04
CA LYS A 266 -14.03 -26.41 25.23
C LYS A 266 -13.75 -27.85 24.78
N SER A 267 -12.72 -28.47 25.37
CA SER A 267 -12.38 -29.88 25.23
C SER A 267 -13.50 -30.78 25.75
#